data_00739bf128fc72ebbe12e376067e6704
#
_entry.id   00739bf128fc72ebbe12e376067e6704
#
_cell.length_a   1.000
_cell.length_b   1.000
_cell.length_c   1.000
_cell.angle_alpha   90.00
_cell.angle_beta   90.00
_cell.angle_gamma   90.00
#
_symmetry.space_group_name_H-M   'P 1'
#
loop_
_entity.id
_entity.type
_entity.pdbx_description
1 polymer ?
#
loop_
_entity_poly.entity_id
_entity_poly.type
_entity_poly.pdbx_seq_one_letter_code
_entity_poly.pdbx_strand_id
1 'polypeptide(L)'
;IEWAYLWRGINTLDAEHRQAVLARAEDNVARSRELLAQGSRPRIMCPLNQAGLCILYDYRLMICRLHGVPNQIRMPSGETKQFPGCHVCQELTANMPRVPVLDRTPLYIELAQLEREFTGSHPGRLPKVDMTLSEMLVQGRPPISE
;
A
#
# COMPACT_ATOMS: atom_id res chain seq x y z
N ILE A 1 5.53 -10.48 2.16
CA ILE A 1 6.71 -9.89 1.52
C ILE A 1 6.69 -8.36 1.51
N GLU A 2 5.60 -7.69 1.08
CA GLU A 2 5.54 -6.23 0.98
C GLU A 2 5.77 -5.52 2.32
N TRP A 3 5.25 -6.04 3.43
CA TRP A 3 5.49 -5.50 4.76
C TRP A 3 6.96 -5.59 5.18
N ALA A 4 7.63 -6.71 4.89
CA ALA A 4 9.07 -6.86 5.13
C ALA A 4 9.88 -5.89 4.25
N TYR A 5 9.50 -5.73 2.99
CA TYR A 5 10.13 -4.81 2.05
C TYR A 5 9.99 -3.35 2.51
N LEU A 6 8.82 -2.95 3.01
CA LEU A 6 8.60 -1.63 3.62
C LEU A 6 9.57 -1.40 4.79
N TRP A 7 9.68 -2.37 5.71
CA TRP A 7 10.57 -2.25 6.86
C TRP A 7 12.04 -2.27 6.49
N ARG A 8 12.43 -2.96 5.42
CA ARG A 8 13.77 -2.83 4.85
C ARG A 8 14.06 -1.37 4.47
N GLY A 9 13.10 -0.69 3.84
CA GLY A 9 13.22 0.73 3.52
C GLY A 9 13.27 1.62 4.77
N ILE A 10 12.40 1.39 5.76
CA ILE A 10 12.40 2.14 7.02
C ILE A 10 13.77 2.08 7.72
N ASN A 11 14.44 0.95 7.63
CA ASN A 11 15.76 0.76 8.25
C ASN A 11 16.89 1.55 7.55
N THR A 12 16.68 2.04 6.32
CA THR A 12 17.64 2.93 5.64
C THR A 12 17.54 4.38 6.07
N LEU A 13 16.46 4.76 6.75
CA LEU A 13 16.26 6.11 7.26
C LEU A 13 17.14 6.33 8.51
N ASP A 14 17.65 7.55 8.64
CA ASP A 14 18.25 7.98 9.92
C ASP A 14 17.20 8.01 11.04
N ALA A 15 17.66 8.17 12.28
CA ALA A 15 16.82 8.09 13.45
C ALA A 15 15.72 9.16 13.48
N GLU A 16 16.03 10.38 13.06
CA GLU A 16 15.11 11.52 13.05
C GLU A 16 13.97 11.29 12.04
N HIS A 17 14.30 10.98 10.79
CA HIS A 17 13.31 10.71 9.75
C HIS A 17 12.44 9.50 10.09
N ARG A 18 13.06 8.43 10.63
CA ARG A 18 12.32 7.24 11.06
C ARG A 18 11.33 7.55 12.17
N GLN A 19 11.76 8.28 13.20
CA GLN A 19 10.89 8.69 14.32
C GLN A 19 9.73 9.56 13.80
N ALA A 20 10.01 10.53 12.93
CA ALA A 20 8.99 11.39 12.36
C ALA A 20 7.96 10.62 11.51
N VAL A 21 8.39 9.60 10.77
CA VAL A 21 7.48 8.71 10.00
C VAL A 21 6.58 7.92 10.94
N LEU A 22 7.16 7.32 11.99
CA LEU A 22 6.38 6.50 12.93
C LEU A 22 5.36 7.34 13.69
N ALA A 23 5.74 8.53 14.15
CA ALA A 23 4.81 9.46 14.81
C ALA A 23 3.63 9.86 13.88
N ARG A 24 3.91 10.15 12.60
CA ARG A 24 2.84 10.41 11.61
C ARG A 24 1.97 9.19 11.36
N ALA A 25 2.54 7.98 11.38
CA ALA A 25 1.77 6.76 11.22
C ALA A 25 0.82 6.51 12.39
N GLU A 26 1.26 6.76 13.63
CA GLU A 26 0.43 6.68 14.84
C GLU A 26 -0.74 7.67 14.78
N ASP A 27 -0.49 8.94 14.45
CA ASP A 27 -1.52 9.96 14.25
C ASP A 27 -2.52 9.54 13.17
N ASN A 28 -2.03 9.02 12.03
CA ASN A 28 -2.89 8.56 10.94
C ASN A 28 -3.80 7.41 11.36
N VAL A 29 -3.30 6.45 12.15
CA VAL A 29 -4.12 5.35 12.66
C VAL A 29 -5.19 5.86 13.61
N ALA A 30 -4.84 6.76 14.54
CA ALA A 30 -5.80 7.37 15.47
C ALA A 30 -6.91 8.12 14.71
N ARG A 31 -6.54 9.03 13.82
CA ARG A 31 -7.48 9.82 13.01
C ARG A 31 -8.34 8.95 12.09
N SER A 32 -7.77 7.88 11.51
CA SER A 32 -8.54 6.94 10.69
C SER A 32 -9.65 6.25 11.50
N ARG A 33 -9.34 5.83 12.73
CA ARG A 33 -10.32 5.20 13.63
C ARG A 33 -11.45 6.16 14.00
N GLU A 34 -11.13 7.41 14.32
CA GLU A 34 -12.11 8.43 14.64
C GLU A 34 -13.07 8.70 13.45
N LEU A 35 -12.53 8.88 12.25
CA LEU A 35 -13.32 9.10 11.05
C LEU A 35 -14.22 7.91 10.71
N LEU A 36 -13.70 6.70 10.82
CA LEU A 36 -14.48 5.48 10.60
C LEU A 36 -15.60 5.32 11.63
N ALA A 37 -15.35 5.63 12.91
CA ALA A 37 -16.37 5.62 13.95
C ALA A 37 -17.50 6.63 13.70
N GLN A 38 -17.22 7.72 12.97
CA GLN A 38 -18.18 8.73 12.52
C GLN A 38 -18.85 8.37 11.18
N GLY A 39 -18.58 7.17 10.62
CA GLY A 39 -19.10 6.76 9.32
C GLY A 39 -18.43 7.45 8.12
N SER A 40 -17.34 8.17 8.34
CA SER A 40 -16.61 8.91 7.32
C SER A 40 -15.45 8.10 6.76
N ARG A 41 -15.25 8.16 5.43
CA ARG A 41 -14.10 7.52 4.79
C ARG A 41 -12.83 8.35 5.02
N PRO A 42 -11.77 7.79 5.65
CA PRO A 42 -10.52 8.53 5.87
C PRO A 42 -9.87 8.96 4.55
N ARG A 43 -9.44 10.23 4.50
CA ARG A 43 -8.62 10.80 3.43
C ARG A 43 -7.40 11.46 4.07
N ILE A 44 -6.46 10.63 4.51
CA ILE A 44 -5.30 11.05 5.29
C ILE A 44 -4.05 10.87 4.43
N MET A 45 -3.16 11.85 4.46
CA MET A 45 -1.90 11.78 3.71
C MET A 45 -1.02 10.65 4.23
N CYS A 46 -0.38 9.95 3.31
CA CYS A 46 0.55 8.86 3.63
C CYS A 46 1.66 9.35 4.58
N PRO A 47 2.01 8.60 5.65
CA PRO A 47 3.04 9.02 6.61
C PRO A 47 4.45 9.12 5.99
N LEU A 48 4.67 8.48 4.84
CA LEU A 48 5.91 8.56 4.07
C LEU A 48 5.95 9.75 3.09
N ASN A 49 4.88 10.54 3.04
CA ASN A 49 4.88 11.74 2.20
C ASN A 49 5.61 12.88 2.92
N GLN A 50 6.60 13.46 2.22
CA GLN A 50 7.31 14.66 2.66
C GLN A 50 7.36 15.63 1.50
N ALA A 51 6.76 16.79 1.66
CA ALA A 51 6.68 17.84 0.63
C ALA A 51 6.18 17.34 -0.75
N GLY A 52 5.19 16.44 -0.75
CA GLY A 52 4.60 15.88 -1.98
C GLY A 52 5.30 14.62 -2.53
N LEU A 53 6.44 14.25 -1.97
CA LEU A 53 7.24 13.10 -2.42
C LEU A 53 7.25 11.98 -1.39
N CYS A 54 7.37 10.75 -1.86
CA CYS A 54 7.56 9.59 -0.99
C CYS A 54 9.05 9.46 -0.63
N ILE A 55 9.38 9.55 0.67
CA ILE A 55 10.78 9.43 1.13
C ILE A 55 11.34 8.01 1.01
N LEU A 56 10.48 7.00 0.78
CA LEU A 56 10.85 5.62 0.52
C LEU A 56 10.41 5.20 -0.90
N TYR A 57 10.69 6.01 -1.91
CA TYR A 57 10.19 5.79 -3.27
C TYR A 57 10.54 4.40 -3.82
N ASP A 58 11.76 3.93 -3.61
CA ASP A 58 12.24 2.63 -4.10
C ASP A 58 11.57 1.45 -3.37
N TYR A 59 11.12 1.67 -2.14
CA TYR A 59 10.45 0.67 -1.29
C TYR A 59 8.91 0.76 -1.32
N ARG A 60 8.35 1.40 -2.35
CA ARG A 60 6.89 1.53 -2.49
C ARG A 60 6.24 0.17 -2.71
N LEU A 61 5.16 -0.07 -1.96
CA LEU A 61 4.31 -1.23 -2.12
C LEU A 61 3.61 -1.21 -3.49
N MET A 62 3.14 -2.35 -3.96
CA MET A 62 2.37 -2.47 -5.21
C MET A 62 1.20 -1.50 -5.26
N ILE A 63 0.42 -1.43 -4.17
CA ILE A 63 -0.71 -0.51 -4.10
C ILE A 63 -0.29 0.96 -4.20
N CYS A 64 0.86 1.35 -3.65
CA CYS A 64 1.39 2.71 -3.76
C CYS A 64 1.76 3.06 -5.21
N ARG A 65 2.28 2.08 -5.97
CA ARG A 65 2.66 2.26 -7.38
C ARG A 65 1.43 2.38 -8.30
N LEU A 66 0.33 1.74 -7.92
CA LEU A 66 -0.90 1.69 -8.69
C LEU A 66 -1.93 2.75 -8.29
N HIS A 67 -1.75 3.44 -7.16
CA HIS A 67 -2.73 4.37 -6.59
C HIS A 67 -3.10 5.52 -7.54
N GLY A 68 -2.12 6.06 -8.25
CA GLY A 68 -2.27 7.22 -9.13
C GLY A 68 -2.71 6.91 -10.55
N VAL A 69 -2.99 5.66 -10.91
CA VAL A 69 -3.34 5.27 -12.29
C VAL A 69 -4.62 4.44 -12.34
N PRO A 70 -5.44 4.59 -13.39
CA PRO A 70 -6.58 3.70 -13.62
C PRO A 70 -6.07 2.28 -13.87
N ASN A 71 -6.64 1.32 -13.18
CA ASN A 71 -6.19 -0.05 -13.29
C ASN A 71 -7.33 -1.05 -13.10
N GLN A 72 -7.10 -2.28 -13.54
CA GLN A 72 -8.03 -3.38 -13.37
C GLN A 72 -7.32 -4.65 -12.93
N ILE A 73 -8.06 -5.54 -12.29
CA ILE A 73 -7.59 -6.87 -11.92
C ILE A 73 -8.66 -7.91 -12.25
N ARG A 74 -8.24 -9.01 -12.85
CA ARG A 74 -9.09 -10.19 -13.02
C ARG A 74 -8.96 -11.10 -11.81
N MET A 75 -10.06 -11.31 -11.14
CA MET A 75 -10.14 -12.21 -9.99
C MET A 75 -10.12 -13.68 -10.44
N PRO A 76 -9.71 -14.63 -9.56
CA PRO A 76 -9.81 -16.06 -9.86
C PRO A 76 -11.22 -16.54 -10.20
N SER A 77 -12.26 -15.83 -9.73
CA SER A 77 -13.67 -16.06 -10.10
C SER A 77 -14.02 -15.71 -11.55
N GLY A 78 -13.09 -15.09 -12.30
CA GLY A 78 -13.34 -14.55 -13.63
C GLY A 78 -13.87 -13.11 -13.65
N GLU A 79 -14.31 -12.57 -12.50
CA GLU A 79 -14.76 -11.19 -12.36
C GLU A 79 -13.58 -10.21 -12.60
N THR A 80 -13.83 -9.11 -13.31
CA THR A 80 -12.87 -8.03 -13.48
C THR A 80 -13.28 -6.85 -12.60
N LYS A 81 -12.43 -6.46 -11.65
CA LYS A 81 -12.60 -5.26 -10.83
C LYS A 81 -11.79 -4.11 -11.41
N GLN A 82 -12.44 -2.94 -11.56
CA GLN A 82 -11.81 -1.74 -12.06
C GLN A 82 -11.61 -0.71 -10.96
N PHE A 83 -10.53 0.05 -11.06
CA PHE A 83 -10.14 1.11 -10.13
C PHE A 83 -9.78 2.35 -10.94
N PRO A 84 -10.48 3.47 -10.72
CA PRO A 84 -10.31 4.67 -11.56
C PRO A 84 -9.05 5.49 -11.25
N GLY A 85 -8.21 5.03 -10.32
CA GLY A 85 -7.09 5.82 -9.80
C GLY A 85 -7.52 6.77 -8.68
N CYS A 86 -6.59 7.59 -8.17
CA CYS A 86 -6.89 8.61 -7.16
C CYS A 86 -7.71 9.76 -7.74
N HIS A 87 -8.26 10.62 -6.87
CA HIS A 87 -9.09 11.75 -7.30
C HIS A 87 -8.36 12.70 -8.29
N VAL A 88 -7.07 12.95 -8.08
CA VAL A 88 -6.27 13.78 -9.02
C VAL A 88 -6.20 13.13 -10.40
N CYS A 89 -5.98 11.81 -10.46
CA CYS A 89 -6.00 11.09 -11.74
C CYS A 89 -7.37 11.21 -12.41
N GLN A 90 -8.45 11.02 -11.66
CA GLN A 90 -9.81 11.12 -12.18
C GLN A 90 -10.11 12.53 -12.74
N GLU A 91 -9.70 13.59 -12.05
CA GLU A 91 -9.84 14.97 -12.52
C GLU A 91 -9.04 15.20 -13.82
N LEU A 92 -7.78 14.76 -13.87
CA LEU A 92 -6.93 14.90 -15.04
C LEU A 92 -7.43 14.12 -16.26
N THR A 93 -8.10 13.01 -16.04
CA THR A 93 -8.61 12.14 -17.11
C THR A 93 -10.08 12.36 -17.48
N ALA A 94 -10.78 13.26 -16.76
CA ALA A 94 -12.23 13.46 -16.91
C ALA A 94 -12.66 13.81 -18.35
N ASN A 95 -11.83 14.53 -19.10
CA ASN A 95 -12.10 14.96 -20.46
C ASN A 95 -11.35 14.13 -21.53
N MET A 96 -10.70 13.03 -21.12
CA MET A 96 -10.02 12.16 -22.08
C MET A 96 -11.03 11.27 -22.81
N PRO A 97 -11.02 11.20 -24.15
CA PRO A 97 -11.93 10.34 -24.90
C PRO A 97 -11.70 8.85 -24.61
N ARG A 98 -10.50 8.49 -24.22
CA ARG A 98 -10.11 7.14 -23.80
C ARG A 98 -9.05 7.22 -22.72
N VAL A 99 -9.39 6.70 -21.55
CA VAL A 99 -8.45 6.61 -20.43
C VAL A 99 -7.72 5.27 -20.51
N PRO A 100 -6.37 5.25 -20.56
CA PRO A 100 -5.60 3.99 -20.49
C PRO A 100 -5.82 3.32 -19.13
N VAL A 101 -6.11 2.01 -19.17
CA VAL A 101 -6.31 1.20 -17.95
C VAL A 101 -5.23 0.13 -17.89
N LEU A 102 -4.44 0.14 -16.81
CA LEU A 102 -3.41 -0.85 -16.59
C LEU A 102 -4.03 -2.17 -16.11
N ASP A 103 -3.77 -3.28 -16.79
CA ASP A 103 -4.06 -4.61 -16.23
C ASP A 103 -2.97 -4.99 -15.22
N ARG A 104 -3.32 -4.96 -13.94
CA ARG A 104 -2.42 -5.32 -12.85
C ARG A 104 -2.43 -6.82 -12.51
N THR A 105 -3.24 -7.61 -13.20
CA THR A 105 -3.38 -9.06 -12.93
C THR A 105 -2.02 -9.78 -12.98
N PRO A 106 -1.17 -9.60 -14.03
CA PRO A 106 0.14 -10.26 -14.07
C PRO A 106 1.03 -9.89 -12.89
N LEU A 107 1.04 -8.61 -12.49
CA LEU A 107 1.85 -8.11 -11.38
C LEU A 107 1.44 -8.75 -10.04
N TYR A 108 0.13 -8.96 -9.82
CA TYR A 108 -0.37 -9.61 -8.61
C TYR A 108 -0.14 -11.13 -8.62
N ILE A 109 -0.09 -11.76 -9.79
CA ILE A 109 0.31 -13.17 -9.92
C ILE A 109 1.79 -13.34 -9.52
N GLU A 110 2.67 -12.49 -10.05
CA GLU A 110 4.09 -12.47 -9.65
C GLU A 110 4.27 -12.18 -8.16
N LEU A 111 3.58 -11.17 -7.63
CA LEU A 111 3.64 -10.84 -6.21
C LEU A 111 3.22 -12.03 -5.33
N ALA A 112 2.14 -12.72 -5.71
CA ALA A 112 1.68 -13.91 -5.00
C ALA A 112 2.66 -15.09 -5.10
N GLN A 113 3.42 -15.18 -6.19
CA GLN A 113 4.48 -16.18 -6.34
C GLN A 113 5.67 -15.84 -5.43
N LEU A 114 6.15 -14.60 -5.47
CA LEU A 114 7.20 -14.11 -4.58
C LEU A 114 6.84 -14.24 -3.10
N GLU A 115 5.57 -13.98 -2.74
CA GLU A 115 5.07 -14.18 -1.37
C GLU A 115 5.20 -15.63 -0.94
N ARG A 116 4.82 -16.58 -1.81
CA ARG A 116 4.97 -18.02 -1.53
C ARG A 116 6.43 -18.45 -1.37
N GLU A 117 7.30 -17.95 -2.23
CA GLU A 117 8.74 -18.22 -2.16
C GLU A 117 9.35 -17.65 -0.87
N PHE A 118 8.97 -16.42 -0.52
CA PHE A 118 9.44 -15.72 0.67
C PHE A 118 8.97 -16.36 1.98
N THR A 119 7.74 -16.86 2.01
CA THR A 119 7.14 -17.47 3.21
C THR A 119 7.42 -18.97 3.31
N GLY A 120 8.11 -19.54 2.31
CA GLY A 120 8.36 -20.98 2.22
C GLY A 120 7.11 -21.78 1.87
N SER A 121 7.25 -23.12 1.88
CA SER A 121 6.20 -24.06 1.45
C SER A 121 4.96 -24.14 2.36
N HIS A 122 4.77 -23.19 3.28
CA HIS A 122 3.68 -23.18 4.26
C HIS A 122 2.84 -21.90 4.19
N PRO A 123 2.22 -21.56 3.05
CA PRO A 123 1.45 -20.32 2.90
C PRO A 123 0.23 -20.23 3.84
N GLY A 124 -0.23 -21.34 4.38
CA GLY A 124 -1.35 -21.39 5.32
C GLY A 124 -1.01 -21.10 6.79
N ARG A 125 0.28 -20.92 7.14
CA ARG A 125 0.70 -20.66 8.52
C ARG A 125 0.78 -19.18 8.90
N LEU A 126 0.93 -18.29 7.93
CA LEU A 126 0.98 -16.86 8.20
C LEU A 126 -0.40 -16.23 8.12
N PRO A 127 -0.78 -15.39 9.07
CA PRO A 127 -2.06 -14.70 9.03
C PRO A 127 -2.12 -13.79 7.80
N LYS A 128 -3.30 -13.73 7.17
CA LYS A 128 -3.54 -12.76 6.10
C LYS A 128 -3.37 -11.35 6.66
N VAL A 129 -2.55 -10.56 5.99
CA VAL A 129 -2.33 -9.15 6.33
C VAL A 129 -3.40 -8.31 5.63
N ASP A 130 -4.25 -7.67 6.42
CA ASP A 130 -5.26 -6.72 5.94
C ASP A 130 -5.10 -5.43 6.76
N MET A 131 -4.04 -4.70 6.46
CA MET A 131 -3.62 -3.49 7.17
C MET A 131 -3.31 -2.37 6.19
N THR A 132 -3.58 -1.15 6.62
CA THR A 132 -3.07 0.04 5.95
C THR A 132 -1.56 0.16 6.15
N LEU A 133 -0.90 0.95 5.31
CA LEU A 133 0.54 1.23 5.46
C LEU A 133 0.87 1.82 6.84
N SER A 134 0.02 2.71 7.35
CA SER A 134 0.19 3.29 8.69
C SER A 134 0.11 2.23 9.79
N GLU A 135 -0.81 1.29 9.70
CA GLU A 135 -0.92 0.18 10.66
C GLU A 135 0.28 -0.75 10.59
N MET A 136 0.80 -1.06 9.39
CA MET A 136 2.04 -1.84 9.22
C MET A 136 3.24 -1.16 9.89
N LEU A 137 3.31 0.18 9.83
CA LEU A 137 4.38 0.95 10.47
C LEU A 137 4.26 0.95 12.00
N VAL A 138 3.05 1.17 12.52
CA VAL A 138 2.77 1.17 13.97
C VAL A 138 2.97 -0.21 14.59
N GLN A 139 2.59 -1.26 13.87
CA GLN A 139 2.76 -2.64 14.35
C GLN A 139 4.22 -3.08 14.40
N GLY A 140 5.11 -2.41 13.69
CA GLY A 140 6.51 -2.77 13.65
C GLY A 140 6.86 -3.76 12.53
N ARG A 141 7.95 -4.49 12.69
CA ARG A 141 8.39 -5.49 11.72
C ARG A 141 7.43 -6.66 11.64
N PRO A 142 7.23 -7.25 10.44
CA PRO A 142 6.42 -8.46 10.34
C PRO A 142 7.04 -9.61 11.18
N PRO A 143 6.21 -10.47 11.79
CA PRO A 143 6.66 -11.58 12.62
C PRO A 143 7.13 -12.76 11.76
N ILE A 144 8.15 -12.54 10.93
CA ILE A 144 8.79 -13.55 10.09
C ILE A 144 10.26 -13.62 10.47
N SER A 145 10.74 -14.82 10.72
CA SER A 145 12.17 -15.08 10.91
C SER A 145 12.90 -14.85 9.58
N GLU A 146 13.97 -14.06 9.64
CA GLU A 146 14.95 -13.98 8.55
C GLU A 146 15.66 -15.32 8.39
#